data_a8854e59c2a9ff8ea1cbc8e845c92ebd
#
_entry.id   a8854e59c2a9ff8ea1cbc8e845c92ebd
#
_cell.length_a   1.000
_cell.length_b   1.000
_cell.length_c   1.000
_cell.angle_alpha   90.00
_cell.angle_beta   90.00
_cell.angle_gamma   90.00
#
_symmetry.space_group_name_H-M   'P 1'
#
loop_
_entity.id
_entity.type
_entity.pdbx_description
1 polymer ?
#
loop_
_entity_poly.entity_id
_entity_poly.type
_entity_poly.pdbx_seq_one_letter_code
_entity_poly.pdbx_strand_id
1 'polypeptide(L)'
;SAICLICEIAAYAKDNGMTLYDYLLQIYAEYGFQRETTINVVRPGKTGAEEIQAMMLNFRTNAPQEIAGEKVVKTKDFKTLIQRELINGEWVEKPIEMALGATSNVLQYFTENGLKASVRPSGTEPKIKFYFEIPVATEKGKPFTGADYERCTAEAEAKVPAIKASLGL
;
A
#
# COMPACT_ATOMS: atom_id res chain seq x y z
N SER A 1 15.63 13.54 -9.46
CA SER A 1 14.28 14.15 -9.35
C SER A 1 13.76 14.14 -7.91
N ALA A 2 13.73 13.00 -7.19
CA ALA A 2 13.22 12.95 -5.81
C ALA A 2 14.03 13.86 -4.85
N ILE A 3 15.36 13.90 -5.00
CA ILE A 3 16.22 14.77 -4.18
C ILE A 3 15.87 16.25 -4.40
N CYS A 4 15.69 16.68 -5.65
CA CYS A 4 15.34 18.08 -5.95
C CYS A 4 13.97 18.42 -5.34
N LEU A 5 12.98 17.53 -5.47
CA LEU A 5 11.66 17.74 -4.90
C LEU A 5 11.70 17.88 -3.37
N ILE A 6 12.45 17.02 -2.67
CA ILE A 6 12.54 17.12 -1.21
C ILE A 6 13.28 18.39 -0.76
N CYS A 7 14.26 18.86 -1.54
CA CYS A 7 14.93 20.15 -1.28
C CYS A 7 13.98 21.35 -1.47
N GLU A 8 13.14 21.33 -2.50
CA GLU A 8 12.10 22.34 -2.70
C GLU A 8 11.06 22.34 -1.58
N ILE A 9 10.60 21.16 -1.16
CA ILE A 9 9.68 21.05 -0.02
C ILE A 9 10.33 21.55 1.26
N ALA A 10 11.62 21.26 1.49
CA ALA A 10 12.36 21.74 2.66
C ALA A 10 12.52 23.26 2.66
N ALA A 11 12.80 23.86 1.50
CA ALA A 11 12.88 25.33 1.32
C ALA A 11 11.51 25.96 1.60
N TYR A 12 10.44 25.41 1.00
CA TYR A 12 9.08 25.89 1.24
C TYR A 12 8.69 25.82 2.73
N ALA A 13 8.95 24.70 3.41
CA ALA A 13 8.67 24.57 4.83
C ALA A 13 9.42 25.63 5.63
N LYS A 14 10.73 25.82 5.36
CA LYS A 14 11.57 26.81 6.03
C LYS A 14 11.08 28.24 5.81
N ASP A 15 10.70 28.59 4.60
CA ASP A 15 10.18 29.92 4.25
C ASP A 15 8.85 30.23 4.97
N ASN A 16 8.12 29.19 5.34
CA ASN A 16 6.88 29.27 6.14
C ASN A 16 7.11 29.06 7.65
N GLY A 17 8.36 29.08 8.12
CA GLY A 17 8.69 28.94 9.54
C GLY A 17 8.48 27.54 10.13
N MET A 18 8.47 26.51 9.27
CA MET A 18 8.21 25.13 9.62
C MET A 18 9.42 24.25 9.39
N THR A 19 9.51 23.14 10.14
CA THR A 19 10.35 22.00 9.78
C THR A 19 9.62 21.10 8.75
N LEU A 20 10.35 20.17 8.12
CA LEU A 20 9.73 19.15 7.29
C LEU A 20 8.74 18.27 8.10
N TYR A 21 9.02 18.08 9.39
CA TYR A 21 8.13 17.31 10.27
C TYR A 21 6.82 18.07 10.52
N ASP A 22 6.88 19.37 10.81
CA ASP A 22 5.69 20.20 10.99
C ASP A 22 4.85 20.20 9.71
N TYR A 23 5.47 20.26 8.55
CA TYR A 23 4.77 20.19 7.27
C TYR A 23 4.13 18.82 7.03
N LEU A 24 4.80 17.73 7.42
CA LEU A 24 4.23 16.38 7.38
C LEU A 24 2.97 16.28 8.27
N LEU A 25 3.02 16.85 9.49
CA LEU A 25 1.85 16.86 10.38
C LEU A 25 0.67 17.65 9.77
N GLN A 26 0.93 18.75 9.05
CA GLN A 26 -0.10 19.48 8.31
C GLN A 26 -0.74 18.62 7.20
N ILE A 27 0.07 17.87 6.46
CA ILE A 27 -0.42 16.93 5.43
C ILE A 27 -1.34 15.89 6.07
N TYR A 28 -0.98 15.33 7.23
CA TYR A 28 -1.85 14.37 7.93
C TYR A 28 -3.12 15.02 8.48
N ALA A 29 -3.08 16.27 8.91
CA ALA A 29 -4.28 17.01 9.32
C ALA A 29 -5.28 17.21 8.17
N GLU A 30 -4.77 17.45 6.96
CA GLU A 30 -5.58 17.74 5.77
C GLU A 30 -6.09 16.44 5.10
N TYR A 31 -5.21 15.47 4.89
CA TYR A 31 -5.50 14.29 4.09
C TYR A 31 -5.80 13.03 4.90
N GLY A 32 -5.50 13.03 6.20
CA GLY A 32 -5.59 11.87 7.08
C GLY A 32 -4.27 11.12 7.20
N PHE A 33 -4.14 10.32 8.25
CA PHE A 33 -2.94 9.54 8.53
C PHE A 33 -2.97 8.20 7.80
N GLN A 34 -1.84 7.84 7.21
CA GLN A 34 -1.61 6.55 6.59
C GLN A 34 -0.18 6.08 6.88
N ARG A 35 -0.06 4.88 7.44
CA ARG A 35 1.25 4.25 7.70
C ARG A 35 1.63 3.37 6.53
N GLU A 36 2.75 3.67 5.93
CA GLU A 36 3.34 2.81 4.90
C GLU A 36 4.32 1.82 5.54
N THR A 37 4.25 0.56 5.14
CA THR A 37 5.20 -0.47 5.54
C THR A 37 5.46 -1.45 4.41
N THR A 38 6.61 -2.12 4.44
CA THR A 38 7.02 -3.05 3.40
C THR A 38 7.49 -4.36 4.01
N ILE A 39 7.05 -5.48 3.44
CA ILE A 39 7.52 -6.82 3.78
C ILE A 39 8.18 -7.42 2.54
N ASN A 40 9.39 -7.94 2.72
CA ASN A 40 10.11 -8.64 1.66
C ASN A 40 10.18 -10.13 2.00
N VAL A 41 9.72 -10.98 1.10
CA VAL A 41 9.86 -12.43 1.20
C VAL A 41 10.91 -12.87 0.17
N VAL A 42 12.03 -13.40 0.67
CA VAL A 42 13.14 -13.90 -0.16
C VAL A 42 13.03 -15.41 -0.24
N ARG A 43 13.22 -15.97 -1.43
CA ARG A 43 13.29 -17.40 -1.68
C ARG A 43 14.64 -17.72 -2.32
N PRO A 44 15.69 -18.01 -1.52
CA PRO A 44 17.01 -18.26 -2.05
C PRO A 44 17.08 -19.58 -2.82
N GLY A 45 18.04 -19.69 -3.74
CA GLY A 45 18.30 -20.91 -4.50
C GLY A 45 17.69 -20.92 -5.91
N LYS A 46 17.95 -22.00 -6.62
CA LYS A 46 17.58 -22.15 -8.04
C LYS A 46 16.06 -22.18 -8.25
N THR A 47 15.32 -22.74 -7.31
CA THR A 47 13.85 -22.85 -7.34
C THR A 47 13.15 -21.58 -6.84
N GLY A 48 13.87 -20.67 -6.18
CA GLY A 48 13.29 -19.48 -5.56
C GLY A 48 12.52 -18.58 -6.53
N ALA A 49 13.01 -18.45 -7.77
CA ALA A 49 12.31 -17.69 -8.81
C ALA A 49 10.98 -18.35 -9.20
N GLU A 50 10.94 -19.68 -9.29
CA GLU A 50 9.73 -20.45 -9.61
C GLU A 50 8.71 -20.34 -8.46
N GLU A 51 9.17 -20.42 -7.21
CA GLU A 51 8.32 -20.22 -6.03
C GLU A 51 7.69 -18.82 -6.01
N ILE A 52 8.45 -17.77 -6.32
CA ILE A 52 7.93 -16.39 -6.41
C ILE A 52 6.87 -16.28 -7.52
N GLN A 53 7.09 -16.91 -8.67
CA GLN A 53 6.11 -16.91 -9.76
C GLN A 53 4.83 -17.67 -9.35
N ALA A 54 4.98 -18.80 -8.66
CA ALA A 54 3.84 -19.55 -8.12
C ALA A 54 3.05 -18.72 -7.07
N MET A 55 3.75 -18.01 -6.18
CA MET A 55 3.11 -17.09 -5.24
C MET A 55 2.32 -15.99 -5.97
N MET A 56 2.91 -15.35 -6.98
CA MET A 56 2.21 -14.31 -7.77
C MET A 56 1.00 -14.88 -8.51
N LEU A 57 1.11 -16.09 -9.04
CA LEU A 57 -0.03 -16.76 -9.67
C LEU A 57 -1.13 -17.04 -8.66
N ASN A 58 -0.78 -17.56 -7.49
CA ASN A 58 -1.75 -17.81 -6.42
C ASN A 58 -2.46 -16.54 -5.98
N PHE A 59 -1.75 -15.43 -5.72
CA PHE A 59 -2.37 -14.16 -5.39
C PHE A 59 -3.30 -13.65 -6.51
N ARG A 60 -2.98 -13.90 -7.78
CA ARG A 60 -3.81 -13.50 -8.91
C ARG A 60 -5.08 -14.33 -9.04
N THR A 61 -4.98 -15.65 -8.89
CA THR A 61 -6.10 -16.58 -9.07
C THR A 61 -6.97 -16.72 -7.83
N ASN A 62 -6.34 -16.67 -6.66
CA ASN A 62 -6.95 -16.81 -5.35
C ASN A 62 -6.74 -15.52 -4.54
N ALA A 63 -7.31 -14.41 -5.04
CA ALA A 63 -7.23 -13.13 -4.36
C ALA A 63 -7.76 -13.23 -2.92
N PRO A 64 -7.06 -12.63 -1.93
CA PRO A 64 -7.53 -12.64 -0.55
C PRO A 64 -8.91 -11.99 -0.47
N GLN A 65 -9.84 -12.64 0.25
CA GLN A 65 -11.18 -12.11 0.49
C GLN A 65 -11.20 -11.10 1.64
N GLU A 66 -10.24 -11.26 2.55
CA GLU A 66 -10.06 -10.41 3.74
C GLU A 66 -8.57 -10.17 3.99
N ILE A 67 -8.23 -9.01 4.54
CA ILE A 67 -6.89 -8.66 5.02
C ILE A 67 -7.05 -8.06 6.41
N ALA A 68 -6.43 -8.67 7.42
CA ALA A 68 -6.55 -8.28 8.84
C ALA A 68 -8.00 -8.19 9.34
N GLY A 69 -8.88 -9.09 8.87
CA GLY A 69 -10.30 -9.10 9.22
C GLY A 69 -11.15 -8.05 8.49
N GLU A 70 -10.57 -7.27 7.59
CA GLU A 70 -11.27 -6.30 6.77
C GLU A 70 -11.56 -6.91 5.39
N LYS A 71 -12.80 -6.80 4.92
CA LYS A 71 -13.23 -7.34 3.62
C LYS A 71 -12.52 -6.62 2.47
N VAL A 72 -11.98 -7.39 1.51
CA VAL A 72 -11.45 -6.84 0.26
C VAL A 72 -12.62 -6.47 -0.64
N VAL A 73 -12.68 -5.22 -1.06
CA VAL A 73 -13.76 -4.65 -1.89
C VAL A 73 -13.31 -4.23 -3.28
N LYS A 74 -11.98 -4.20 -3.51
CA LYS A 74 -11.44 -3.85 -4.81
C LYS A 74 -10.10 -4.52 -5.05
N THR A 75 -9.89 -4.99 -6.27
CA THR A 75 -8.62 -5.55 -6.74
C THR A 75 -8.19 -4.90 -8.04
N LYS A 76 -6.87 -4.78 -8.25
CA LYS A 76 -6.30 -4.34 -9.52
C LYS A 76 -5.17 -5.28 -9.94
N ASP A 77 -5.21 -5.74 -11.16
CA ASP A 77 -4.14 -6.50 -11.80
C ASP A 77 -3.56 -5.70 -12.97
N PHE A 78 -2.38 -5.14 -12.77
CA PHE A 78 -1.68 -4.34 -13.77
C PHE A 78 -1.02 -5.17 -14.88
N LYS A 79 -1.01 -6.50 -14.76
CA LYS A 79 -0.55 -7.38 -15.83
C LYS A 79 -1.64 -7.65 -16.85
N THR A 80 -2.88 -7.85 -16.38
CA THR A 80 -4.05 -8.08 -17.25
C THR A 80 -4.81 -6.79 -17.57
N LEU A 81 -4.48 -5.69 -16.88
CA LEU A 81 -5.18 -4.41 -16.95
C LEU A 81 -6.66 -4.51 -16.57
N ILE A 82 -6.96 -5.36 -15.60
CA ILE A 82 -8.31 -5.55 -15.08
C ILE A 82 -8.40 -5.07 -13.62
N GLN A 83 -9.42 -4.28 -13.36
CA GLN A 83 -9.85 -3.90 -12.02
C GLN A 83 -11.18 -4.60 -11.73
N ARG A 84 -11.34 -5.13 -10.52
CA ARG A 84 -12.62 -5.62 -9.99
C ARG A 84 -13.01 -4.82 -8.78
N GLU A 85 -14.26 -4.49 -8.67
CA GLU A 85 -14.81 -3.71 -7.56
C GLU A 85 -16.14 -4.30 -7.11
N LEU A 86 -16.31 -4.44 -5.79
CA LEU A 86 -17.52 -4.97 -5.20
C LEU A 86 -18.57 -3.85 -5.12
N ILE A 87 -19.60 -3.94 -5.95
CA ILE A 87 -20.69 -2.95 -6.04
C ILE A 87 -22.00 -3.66 -5.73
N ASN A 88 -22.72 -3.24 -4.69
CA ASN A 88 -23.99 -3.85 -4.26
C ASN A 88 -23.91 -5.37 -4.04
N GLY A 89 -22.76 -5.88 -3.57
CA GLY A 89 -22.54 -7.30 -3.32
C GLY A 89 -22.09 -8.11 -4.53
N GLU A 90 -21.97 -7.52 -5.71
CA GLU A 90 -21.51 -8.18 -6.93
C GLU A 90 -20.16 -7.62 -7.41
N TRP A 91 -19.30 -8.50 -7.91
CA TRP A 91 -18.00 -8.10 -8.45
C TRP A 91 -18.18 -7.60 -9.91
N VAL A 92 -17.83 -6.33 -10.13
CA VAL A 92 -17.88 -5.67 -11.44
C VAL A 92 -16.46 -5.50 -11.97
N GLU A 93 -16.21 -6.00 -13.18
CA GLU A 93 -14.92 -5.83 -13.87
C GLU A 93 -14.92 -4.55 -14.69
N LYS A 94 -13.78 -3.85 -14.67
CA LYS A 94 -13.51 -2.66 -15.49
C LYS A 94 -12.07 -2.70 -16.01
N PRO A 95 -11.79 -2.18 -17.20
CA PRO A 95 -10.41 -2.03 -17.66
C PRO A 95 -9.67 -1.00 -16.80
N ILE A 96 -8.35 -1.21 -16.63
CA ILE A 96 -7.44 -0.19 -16.10
C ILE A 96 -6.84 0.56 -17.30
N GLU A 97 -7.10 1.84 -17.39
CA GLU A 97 -6.48 2.69 -18.40
C GLU A 97 -5.05 3.05 -17.96
N MET A 98 -4.08 2.65 -18.75
CA MET A 98 -2.67 2.97 -18.53
C MET A 98 -2.14 3.78 -19.70
N ALA A 99 -1.37 4.81 -19.40
CA ALA A 99 -0.68 5.58 -20.43
C ALA A 99 0.22 4.64 -21.26
N LEU A 100 0.12 4.71 -22.58
CA LEU A 100 0.90 3.93 -23.54
C LEU A 100 0.72 2.41 -23.47
N GLY A 101 -0.36 1.90 -22.84
CA GLY A 101 -0.62 0.46 -22.73
C GLY A 101 0.43 -0.33 -21.92
N ALA A 102 1.21 0.35 -21.10
CA ALA A 102 2.24 -0.29 -20.27
C ALA A 102 1.63 -1.27 -19.26
N THR A 103 2.17 -2.47 -19.17
CA THR A 103 1.77 -3.47 -18.17
C THR A 103 2.87 -3.65 -17.11
N SER A 104 2.47 -4.07 -15.92
CA SER A 104 3.39 -4.37 -14.82
C SER A 104 2.89 -5.56 -14.01
N ASN A 105 3.80 -6.43 -13.57
CA ASN A 105 3.41 -7.57 -12.74
C ASN A 105 3.17 -7.12 -11.29
N VAL A 106 2.11 -6.33 -11.09
CA VAL A 106 1.68 -5.78 -9.81
C VAL A 106 0.23 -6.14 -9.57
N LEU A 107 -0.08 -6.57 -8.36
CA LEU A 107 -1.44 -6.75 -7.86
C LEU A 107 -1.70 -5.76 -6.73
N GLN A 108 -2.91 -5.24 -6.65
CA GLN A 108 -3.35 -4.40 -5.54
C GLN A 108 -4.69 -4.87 -5.02
N TYR A 109 -4.82 -4.88 -3.69
CA TYR A 109 -6.04 -5.20 -2.96
C TYR A 109 -6.39 -4.03 -2.06
N PHE A 110 -7.67 -3.69 -1.99
CA PHE A 110 -8.17 -2.59 -1.19
C PHE A 110 -9.29 -3.13 -0.30
N THR A 111 -9.20 -2.87 0.99
CA THR A 111 -10.25 -3.24 1.93
C THR A 111 -11.31 -2.16 2.06
N GLU A 112 -12.42 -2.52 2.67
CA GLU A 112 -13.55 -1.61 2.96
C GLU A 112 -13.17 -0.42 3.84
N ASN A 113 -12.16 -0.58 4.72
CA ASN A 113 -11.66 0.49 5.58
C ASN A 113 -10.43 1.22 5.00
N GLY A 114 -10.08 0.94 3.73
CA GLY A 114 -9.06 1.67 3.00
C GLY A 114 -7.63 1.14 3.17
N LEU A 115 -7.41 -0.01 3.86
CA LEU A 115 -6.11 -0.67 3.83
C LEU A 115 -5.82 -1.10 2.39
N LYS A 116 -4.63 -0.78 1.91
CA LYS A 116 -4.16 -1.18 0.59
C LYS A 116 -2.96 -2.10 0.71
N ALA A 117 -3.00 -3.23 0.05
CA ALA A 117 -1.88 -4.14 -0.12
C ALA A 117 -1.47 -4.19 -1.60
N SER A 118 -0.20 -3.90 -1.89
CA SER A 118 0.37 -4.02 -3.23
C SER A 118 1.42 -5.12 -3.24
N VAL A 119 1.33 -6.04 -4.20
CA VAL A 119 2.21 -7.21 -4.32
C VAL A 119 2.98 -7.12 -5.63
N ARG A 120 4.31 -7.22 -5.54
CA ARG A 120 5.19 -7.10 -6.71
C ARG A 120 6.41 -8.02 -6.57
N PRO A 121 6.72 -8.88 -7.55
CA PRO A 121 7.98 -9.61 -7.59
C PRO A 121 9.13 -8.67 -7.96
N SER A 122 10.35 -8.98 -7.50
CA SER A 122 11.56 -8.33 -7.99
C SER A 122 11.87 -8.83 -9.41
N GLY A 123 12.38 -7.94 -10.27
CA GLY A 123 12.83 -8.33 -11.61
C GLY A 123 14.24 -8.93 -11.64
N THR A 124 15.03 -8.73 -10.59
CA THR A 124 16.47 -9.07 -10.57
C THR A 124 16.86 -10.07 -9.48
N GLU A 125 15.99 -10.28 -8.50
CA GLU A 125 16.28 -11.13 -7.34
C GLU A 125 15.08 -12.02 -7.03
N PRO A 126 15.30 -13.24 -6.49
CA PRO A 126 14.21 -14.14 -6.12
C PRO A 126 13.52 -13.67 -4.82
N LYS A 127 12.84 -12.56 -4.92
CA LYS A 127 12.05 -11.96 -3.83
C LYS A 127 10.74 -11.38 -4.33
N ILE A 128 9.75 -11.36 -3.45
CA ILE A 128 8.47 -10.69 -3.62
C ILE A 128 8.32 -9.62 -2.53
N LYS A 129 7.84 -8.46 -2.92
CA LYS A 129 7.62 -7.32 -2.03
C LYS A 129 6.13 -7.08 -1.85
N PHE A 130 5.76 -6.85 -0.61
CA PHE A 130 4.44 -6.43 -0.20
C PHE A 130 4.54 -5.03 0.37
N TYR A 131 3.79 -4.11 -0.19
CA TYR A 131 3.68 -2.74 0.30
C TYR A 131 2.29 -2.55 0.88
N PHE A 132 2.22 -2.07 2.11
CA PHE A 132 0.96 -1.82 2.79
C PHE A 132 0.83 -0.34 3.08
N GLU A 133 -0.35 0.18 2.81
CA GLU A 133 -0.80 1.50 3.22
C GLU A 133 -1.93 1.25 4.23
N ILE A 134 -1.67 1.55 5.50
CA ILE A 134 -2.55 1.22 6.63
C ILE A 134 -3.15 2.52 7.16
N PRO A 135 -4.40 2.84 6.85
CA PRO A 135 -5.06 4.02 7.36
C PRO A 135 -5.39 3.88 8.84
N VAL A 136 -5.30 4.99 9.55
CA VAL A 136 -5.83 5.14 10.91
C VAL A 136 -6.78 6.32 10.93
N ALA A 137 -7.92 6.13 11.55
CA ALA A 137 -8.94 7.16 11.63
C ALA A 137 -8.42 8.41 12.34
N THR A 138 -8.56 9.55 11.68
CA THR A 138 -8.19 10.87 12.21
C THR A 138 -9.30 11.85 11.91
N GLU A 139 -9.41 12.91 12.72
CA GLU A 139 -10.38 13.98 12.49
C GLU A 139 -9.79 14.99 11.50
N LYS A 140 -10.29 14.96 10.26
CA LYS A 140 -9.85 15.89 9.21
C LYS A 140 -10.15 17.34 9.58
N GLY A 141 -9.21 18.22 9.24
CA GLY A 141 -9.33 19.65 9.51
C GLY A 141 -9.04 20.07 10.96
N LYS A 142 -8.70 19.12 11.84
CA LYS A 142 -8.13 19.40 13.14
C LYS A 142 -6.60 19.34 13.11
N PRO A 143 -5.91 20.10 13.99
CA PRO A 143 -4.47 19.99 14.11
C PRO A 143 -4.06 18.54 14.41
N PHE A 144 -3.10 18.04 13.68
CA PHE A 144 -2.50 16.73 13.89
C PHE A 144 -1.13 16.94 14.55
N THR A 145 -0.95 16.39 15.75
CA THR A 145 0.21 16.65 16.60
C THR A 145 1.23 15.51 16.53
N GLY A 146 2.43 15.72 17.10
CA GLY A 146 3.42 14.66 17.27
C GLY A 146 2.89 13.48 18.10
N ALA A 147 2.09 13.75 19.13
CA ALA A 147 1.45 12.69 19.91
C ALA A 147 0.43 11.89 19.10
N ASP A 148 -0.31 12.54 18.19
CA ASP A 148 -1.20 11.85 17.25
C ASP A 148 -0.41 10.98 16.28
N TYR A 149 0.74 11.46 15.80
CA TYR A 149 1.63 10.69 14.95
C TYR A 149 2.12 9.40 15.63
N GLU A 150 2.57 9.50 16.88
CA GLU A 150 3.02 8.34 17.65
C GLU A 150 1.88 7.35 17.90
N ARG A 151 0.73 7.82 18.34
CA ARG A 151 -0.47 7.02 18.56
C ARG A 151 -0.91 6.30 17.29
N CYS A 152 -1.07 7.03 16.18
CA CYS A 152 -1.51 6.45 14.90
C CYS A 152 -0.48 5.48 14.33
N THR A 153 0.81 5.75 14.50
CA THR A 153 1.89 4.82 14.11
C THR A 153 1.78 3.51 14.90
N ALA A 154 1.64 3.56 16.21
CA ALA A 154 1.51 2.37 17.06
C ALA A 154 0.24 1.56 16.71
N GLU A 155 -0.89 2.23 16.46
CA GLU A 155 -2.14 1.59 16.05
C GLU A 155 -2.01 0.88 14.70
N ALA A 156 -1.39 1.52 13.72
CA ALA A 156 -1.14 0.91 12.41
C ALA A 156 -0.18 -0.28 12.50
N GLU A 157 0.90 -0.15 13.27
CA GLU A 157 1.88 -1.22 13.46
C GLU A 157 1.30 -2.43 14.19
N ALA A 158 0.36 -2.23 15.10
CA ALA A 158 -0.37 -3.32 15.76
C ALA A 158 -1.20 -4.18 14.79
N LYS A 159 -1.58 -3.66 13.62
CA LYS A 159 -2.29 -4.43 12.57
C LYS A 159 -1.36 -5.31 11.74
N VAL A 160 -0.06 -5.04 11.69
CA VAL A 160 0.90 -5.73 10.80
C VAL A 160 0.93 -7.25 11.01
N PRO A 161 0.91 -7.81 12.24
CA PRO A 161 0.87 -9.27 12.42
C PRO A 161 -0.38 -9.92 11.80
N ALA A 162 -1.55 -9.29 11.94
CA ALA A 162 -2.79 -9.79 11.34
C ALA A 162 -2.77 -9.71 9.81
N ILE A 163 -2.18 -8.64 9.25
CA ILE A 163 -1.97 -8.50 7.80
C ILE A 163 -1.07 -9.62 7.28
N LYS A 164 0.04 -9.90 7.96
CA LYS A 164 0.94 -11.00 7.60
C LYS A 164 0.22 -12.34 7.60
N ALA A 165 -0.49 -12.64 8.68
CA ALA A 165 -1.23 -13.89 8.82
C ALA A 165 -2.26 -14.09 7.71
N SER A 166 -3.03 -13.04 7.35
CA SER A 166 -4.04 -13.11 6.28
C SER A 166 -3.44 -13.40 4.90
N LEU A 167 -2.18 -13.07 4.69
CA LEU A 167 -1.49 -13.26 3.40
C LEU A 167 -0.52 -14.45 3.40
N GLY A 168 -0.44 -15.20 4.52
CA GLY A 168 0.46 -16.35 4.67
C GLY A 168 1.96 -15.96 4.67
N LEU A 169 2.30 -14.82 5.28
CA LEU A 169 3.65 -14.22 5.33
C LEU A 169 4.33 -14.44 6.67
#